data_185b9aa61c507f47662fc002402a077f
#
_entry.id   185b9aa61c507f47662fc002402a077f
#
_cell.length_a   1.000
_cell.length_b   1.000
_cell.length_c   1.000
_cell.angle_alpha   90.00
_cell.angle_beta   90.00
_cell.angle_gamma   90.00
#
_symmetry.space_group_name_H-M   'P 1'
#
loop_
_entity.id
_entity.type
_entity.pdbx_description
1 polymer ?
#
loop_
_entity_poly.entity_id
_entity_poly.type
_entity_poly.pdbx_seq_one_letter_code
_entity_poly.pdbx_strand_id
1 'polypeptide(L)'
;MKNFISMFLMTSLLLGGMTFTIGKMSVCAASKNRIETAQQKQSQLFGSAKNKLAATDPDFAQTMDNFIYGDVYSCGKLTDKQRELLAITALTASQTLDSLPAQVQAALKAGATPVEIKETLYQCAPYVGFPKTVSALEITNKVFKKQGIKMPLANQSTVTEATRFDDGFKVQGEIFGAEHIAAMHKNSPANQKHIANYLSEFCFGDTYTRNGLDLQMRELITLCAISTIGGAEPQVKAHVQANLNVGNDKELMLDAVTQCLPYIGFPRTLNAIACINQIIPANA
;
A
#
# COMPACT_ATOMS: atom_id res chain seq x y z
N MET A 1 8.94 -32.63 26.99
CA MET A 1 9.18 -32.36 25.59
C MET A 1 8.25 -33.24 24.76
N LYS A 2 7.05 -32.81 24.46
CA LYS A 2 6.10 -33.46 23.54
C LYS A 2 4.97 -32.47 23.24
N ASN A 3 4.71 -32.29 21.94
CA ASN A 3 3.45 -31.86 21.33
C ASN A 3 3.07 -30.37 21.37
N PHE A 4 3.46 -29.66 20.32
CA PHE A 4 2.74 -28.50 19.78
C PHE A 4 2.59 -28.64 18.24
N ILE A 5 1.92 -29.70 17.83
CA ILE A 5 1.37 -29.83 16.49
C ILE A 5 0.09 -30.66 16.65
N SER A 6 -1.03 -30.01 16.77
CA SER A 6 -2.36 -30.54 16.41
C SER A 6 -3.45 -29.62 16.95
N MET A 7 -4.08 -28.85 16.09
CA MET A 7 -5.50 -28.50 16.22
C MET A 7 -6.00 -27.86 14.93
N PHE A 8 -6.19 -28.71 13.93
CA PHE A 8 -7.19 -28.50 12.91
C PHE A 8 -7.92 -29.85 12.76
N LEU A 9 -8.92 -30.08 13.56
CA LEU A 9 -9.86 -31.15 13.35
C LEU A 9 -11.26 -30.59 13.20
N MET A 10 -11.84 -30.87 12.04
CA MET A 10 -13.25 -30.72 11.69
C MET A 10 -14.15 -31.36 12.76
N THR A 11 -15.21 -30.65 13.13
CA THR A 11 -16.45 -31.27 13.61
C THR A 11 -17.56 -30.90 12.63
N SER A 12 -17.95 -31.88 11.87
CA SER A 12 -19.22 -31.92 11.12
C SER A 12 -20.37 -32.16 12.11
N LEU A 13 -21.38 -31.29 12.12
CA LEU A 13 -22.72 -31.63 12.57
C LEU A 13 -23.75 -31.05 11.63
N LEU A 14 -24.62 -31.94 11.15
CA LEU A 14 -25.74 -31.72 10.24
C LEU A 14 -26.89 -30.99 10.92
N LEU A 15 -27.59 -30.20 10.13
CA LEU A 15 -29.05 -30.01 9.98
C LEU A 15 -29.52 -28.53 10.08
N GLY A 16 -30.10 -28.09 8.99
CA GLY A 16 -30.92 -26.87 8.92
C GLY A 16 -30.67 -26.09 7.64
N GLY A 17 -31.48 -26.35 6.60
CA GLY A 17 -31.36 -25.64 5.32
C GLY A 17 -31.60 -24.15 5.45
N MET A 18 -30.51 -23.39 5.41
CA MET A 18 -30.46 -22.00 5.01
C MET A 18 -29.46 -21.94 3.87
N THR A 19 -29.92 -21.62 2.69
CA THR A 19 -29.06 -21.31 1.54
C THR A 19 -28.36 -19.99 1.84
N PHE A 20 -27.22 -20.07 2.52
CA PHE A 20 -26.26 -18.97 2.56
C PHE A 20 -25.64 -18.88 1.17
N THR A 21 -25.91 -17.80 0.47
CA THR A 21 -25.08 -17.35 -0.65
C THR A 21 -23.70 -17.07 -0.07
N ILE A 22 -22.82 -18.07 -0.14
CA ILE A 22 -21.40 -17.89 0.15
C ILE A 22 -20.92 -16.92 -0.93
N GLY A 23 -20.74 -15.65 -0.55
CA GLY A 23 -19.99 -14.70 -1.36
C GLY A 23 -18.68 -15.40 -1.71
N LYS A 24 -18.32 -15.42 -3.01
CA LYS A 24 -17.08 -16.02 -3.48
C LYS A 24 -15.93 -15.30 -2.78
N MET A 25 -15.45 -15.86 -1.66
CA MET A 25 -14.14 -15.51 -1.13
C MET A 25 -13.15 -15.75 -2.27
N SER A 26 -12.46 -14.70 -2.69
CA SER A 26 -11.35 -14.81 -3.64
C SER A 26 -10.21 -15.51 -2.91
N VAL A 27 -10.26 -16.83 -2.88
CA VAL A 27 -9.12 -17.64 -2.41
C VAL A 27 -8.03 -17.48 -3.46
N CYS A 28 -6.86 -16.97 -3.06
CA CYS A 28 -5.65 -17.08 -3.87
C CYS A 28 -5.42 -18.55 -4.20
N ALA A 29 -5.92 -19.00 -5.34
CA ALA A 29 -5.60 -20.34 -5.83
C ALA A 29 -4.12 -20.31 -6.21
N ALA A 30 -3.30 -21.12 -5.53
CA ALA A 30 -1.94 -21.37 -5.99
C ALA A 30 -2.00 -21.68 -7.48
N SER A 31 -1.33 -20.89 -8.30
CA SER A 31 -1.31 -21.10 -9.75
C SER A 31 -0.83 -22.53 -10.01
N LYS A 32 -1.57 -23.30 -10.80
CA LYS A 32 -1.19 -24.67 -11.19
C LYS A 32 0.21 -24.70 -11.83
N ASN A 33 0.67 -23.57 -12.36
CA ASN A 33 2.02 -23.37 -12.90
C ASN A 33 2.57 -21.99 -12.52
N ARG A 34 2.91 -21.80 -11.24
CA ARG A 34 3.45 -20.52 -10.73
C ARG A 34 4.72 -20.06 -11.46
N ILE A 35 5.53 -21.00 -11.98
CA ILE A 35 6.77 -20.70 -12.70
C ILE A 35 6.46 -20.02 -14.03
N GLU A 36 5.54 -20.59 -14.79
CA GLU A 36 5.12 -20.02 -16.09
C GLU A 36 4.44 -18.66 -15.87
N THR A 37 3.58 -18.56 -14.87
CA THR A 37 2.93 -17.29 -14.48
C THR A 37 3.96 -16.22 -14.12
N ALA A 38 4.98 -16.59 -13.34
CA ALA A 38 6.07 -15.67 -12.98
C ALA A 38 6.84 -15.19 -14.22
N GLN A 39 7.20 -16.10 -15.12
CA GLN A 39 7.91 -15.76 -16.36
C GLN A 39 7.10 -14.82 -17.27
N GLN A 40 5.81 -15.09 -17.43
CA GLN A 40 4.90 -14.24 -18.19
C GLN A 40 4.80 -12.84 -17.57
N LYS A 41 4.58 -12.75 -16.26
CA LYS A 41 4.45 -11.47 -15.54
C LYS A 41 5.76 -10.66 -15.58
N GLN A 42 6.89 -11.30 -15.36
CA GLN A 42 8.20 -10.65 -15.49
C GLN A 42 8.46 -10.12 -16.90
N SER A 43 8.16 -10.92 -17.94
CA SER A 43 8.29 -10.48 -19.33
C SER A 43 7.39 -9.28 -19.62
N GLN A 44 6.17 -9.29 -19.07
CA GLN A 44 5.23 -8.18 -19.20
C GLN A 44 5.75 -6.90 -18.55
N LEU A 45 6.26 -6.97 -17.31
CA LEU A 45 6.68 -5.80 -16.52
C LEU A 45 8.10 -5.31 -16.86
N PHE A 46 9.03 -6.25 -17.07
CA PHE A 46 10.47 -5.93 -17.20
C PHE A 46 11.05 -6.26 -18.58
N GLY A 47 10.28 -6.89 -19.48
CA GLY A 47 10.77 -7.32 -20.80
C GLY A 47 11.80 -8.44 -20.70
N SER A 48 12.94 -8.27 -21.37
CA SER A 48 14.04 -9.25 -21.34
C SER A 48 15.02 -9.06 -20.18
N ALA A 49 14.75 -8.11 -19.26
CA ALA A 49 15.62 -7.87 -18.13
C ALA A 49 15.62 -9.10 -17.20
N LYS A 50 16.80 -9.63 -16.92
CA LYS A 50 16.97 -10.76 -16.00
C LYS A 50 17.17 -10.28 -14.58
N ASN A 51 16.78 -11.11 -13.62
CA ASN A 51 17.12 -10.92 -12.22
C ASN A 51 18.65 -10.77 -12.06
N LYS A 52 19.08 -9.73 -11.33
CA LYS A 52 20.50 -9.45 -11.11
C LYS A 52 21.23 -10.60 -10.43
N LEU A 53 20.53 -11.39 -9.61
CA LEU A 53 21.09 -12.53 -8.89
C LEU A 53 21.17 -13.81 -9.76
N ALA A 54 20.59 -13.83 -10.96
CA ALA A 54 20.53 -15.05 -11.78
C ALA A 54 21.91 -15.63 -12.13
N ALA A 55 22.98 -14.83 -12.10
CA ALA A 55 24.34 -15.27 -12.39
C ALA A 55 25.11 -15.79 -11.16
N THR A 56 24.77 -15.30 -9.95
CA THR A 56 25.48 -15.64 -8.69
C THR A 56 24.67 -16.57 -7.80
N ASP A 57 23.36 -16.39 -7.75
CA ASP A 57 22.43 -17.09 -6.84
C ASP A 57 21.17 -17.55 -7.61
N PRO A 58 21.30 -18.46 -8.60
CA PRO A 58 20.22 -18.76 -9.55
C PRO A 58 19.01 -19.41 -8.89
N ASP A 59 19.19 -20.27 -7.92
CA ASP A 59 18.09 -20.95 -7.18
C ASP A 59 17.31 -19.97 -6.30
N PHE A 60 17.99 -19.06 -5.62
CA PHE A 60 17.35 -18.01 -4.83
C PHE A 60 16.63 -16.98 -5.73
N ALA A 61 17.25 -16.58 -6.84
CA ALA A 61 16.64 -15.72 -7.85
C ALA A 61 15.33 -16.32 -8.38
N GLN A 62 15.34 -17.62 -8.70
CA GLN A 62 14.15 -18.32 -9.14
C GLN A 62 13.06 -18.40 -8.04
N THR A 63 13.46 -18.68 -6.80
CA THR A 63 12.55 -18.70 -5.65
C THR A 63 11.87 -17.36 -5.47
N MET A 64 12.65 -16.26 -5.51
CA MET A 64 12.17 -14.88 -5.38
C MET A 64 11.20 -14.54 -6.52
N ASP A 65 11.58 -14.81 -7.76
CA ASP A 65 10.78 -14.49 -8.94
C ASP A 65 9.45 -15.26 -8.95
N ASN A 66 9.49 -16.55 -8.63
CA ASN A 66 8.29 -17.39 -8.56
C ASN A 66 7.35 -16.93 -7.44
N PHE A 67 7.88 -16.53 -6.27
CA PHE A 67 7.07 -16.05 -5.17
C PHE A 67 6.44 -14.68 -5.49
N ILE A 68 7.24 -13.72 -5.95
CA ILE A 68 6.73 -12.38 -6.25
C ILE A 68 5.73 -12.42 -7.39
N TYR A 69 6.15 -12.90 -8.56
CA TYR A 69 5.38 -12.77 -9.80
C TYR A 69 4.45 -13.96 -10.09
N GLY A 70 4.76 -15.13 -9.52
CA GLY A 70 3.94 -16.32 -9.65
C GLY A 70 2.86 -16.45 -8.57
N ASP A 71 3.22 -16.22 -7.31
CA ASP A 71 2.28 -16.38 -6.19
C ASP A 71 1.60 -15.04 -5.84
N VAL A 72 2.36 -14.00 -5.46
CA VAL A 72 1.81 -12.73 -4.95
C VAL A 72 1.04 -11.96 -6.02
N TYR A 73 1.60 -11.83 -7.23
CA TYR A 73 0.92 -11.13 -8.33
C TYR A 73 -0.31 -11.86 -8.88
N SER A 74 -0.46 -13.13 -8.59
CA SER A 74 -1.64 -13.93 -8.97
C SER A 74 -2.76 -13.86 -7.92
N CYS A 75 -2.50 -13.21 -6.78
CA CYS A 75 -3.44 -13.12 -5.68
C CYS A 75 -4.26 -11.84 -5.75
N GLY A 76 -5.59 -11.97 -5.64
CA GLY A 76 -6.50 -10.86 -5.46
C GLY A 76 -6.82 -10.03 -6.71
N LYS A 77 -7.35 -8.81 -6.50
CA LYS A 77 -7.99 -7.97 -7.53
C LYS A 77 -7.16 -6.76 -7.96
N LEU A 78 -6.02 -6.50 -7.31
CA LEU A 78 -5.17 -5.34 -7.64
C LEU A 78 -4.75 -5.39 -9.10
N THR A 79 -4.88 -4.27 -9.80
CA THR A 79 -4.29 -4.09 -11.13
C THR A 79 -2.76 -4.04 -11.05
N ASP A 80 -2.07 -4.34 -12.14
CA ASP A 80 -0.60 -4.24 -12.19
C ASP A 80 -0.13 -2.82 -11.83
N LYS A 81 -0.85 -1.78 -12.27
CA LYS A 81 -0.56 -0.39 -11.89
C LYS A 81 -0.61 -0.18 -10.37
N GLN A 82 -1.67 -0.62 -9.71
CA GLN A 82 -1.79 -0.51 -8.26
C GLN A 82 -0.68 -1.29 -7.55
N ARG A 83 -0.37 -2.51 -8.00
CA ARG A 83 0.71 -3.33 -7.45
C ARG A 83 2.06 -2.63 -7.48
N GLU A 84 2.39 -2.00 -8.60
CA GLU A 84 3.66 -1.28 -8.74
C GLU A 84 3.70 0.00 -7.88
N LEU A 85 2.60 0.76 -7.76
CA LEU A 85 2.53 1.92 -6.88
C LEU A 85 2.71 1.50 -5.40
N LEU A 86 2.12 0.38 -4.98
CA LEU A 86 2.29 -0.16 -3.62
C LEU A 86 3.71 -0.72 -3.40
N ALA A 87 4.33 -1.34 -4.41
CA ALA A 87 5.73 -1.75 -4.34
C ALA A 87 6.67 -0.55 -4.18
N ILE A 88 6.45 0.54 -4.94
CA ILE A 88 7.15 1.82 -4.80
C ILE A 88 6.97 2.38 -3.38
N THR A 89 5.76 2.31 -2.83
CA THR A 89 5.45 2.72 -1.46
C THR A 89 6.28 1.93 -0.45
N ALA A 90 6.26 0.60 -0.53
CA ALA A 90 7.01 -0.27 0.38
C ALA A 90 8.52 -0.03 0.30
N LEU A 91 9.09 0.10 -0.90
CA LEU A 91 10.51 0.40 -1.11
C LEU A 91 10.90 1.77 -0.55
N THR A 92 10.04 2.77 -0.71
CA THR A 92 10.25 4.11 -0.16
C THR A 92 10.23 4.09 1.37
N ALA A 93 9.24 3.43 1.96
CA ALA A 93 9.09 3.36 3.42
C ALA A 93 10.20 2.54 4.10
N SER A 94 10.61 1.43 3.48
CA SER A 94 11.70 0.57 3.99
C SER A 94 13.10 1.09 3.67
N GLN A 95 13.24 2.07 2.75
CA GLN A 95 14.53 2.57 2.23
C GLN A 95 15.38 1.51 1.50
N THR A 96 14.75 0.50 0.92
CA THR A 96 15.41 -0.50 0.07
C THR A 96 15.44 -0.01 -1.39
N LEU A 97 16.08 1.13 -1.60
CA LEU A 97 15.96 1.93 -2.81
C LEU A 97 16.68 1.38 -4.05
N ASP A 98 17.55 0.38 -3.90
CA ASP A 98 18.27 -0.25 -5.02
C ASP A 98 17.32 -0.92 -6.03
N SER A 99 16.15 -1.37 -5.56
CA SER A 99 15.11 -1.96 -6.40
C SER A 99 14.14 -0.93 -6.99
N LEU A 100 14.12 0.29 -6.46
CA LEU A 100 13.16 1.33 -6.86
C LEU A 100 13.21 1.69 -8.35
N PRO A 101 14.40 1.79 -9.02
CA PRO A 101 14.44 2.11 -10.44
C PRO A 101 13.68 1.11 -11.31
N ALA A 102 13.77 -0.18 -10.99
CA ALA A 102 13.06 -1.23 -11.75
C ALA A 102 11.55 -1.12 -11.55
N GLN A 103 11.09 -0.90 -10.31
CA GLN A 103 9.66 -0.76 -10.00
C GLN A 103 9.05 0.51 -10.61
N VAL A 104 9.78 1.62 -10.65
CA VAL A 104 9.33 2.83 -11.36
C VAL A 104 9.16 2.59 -12.87
N GLN A 105 10.07 1.83 -13.49
CA GLN A 105 9.94 1.46 -14.91
C GLN A 105 8.75 0.50 -15.13
N ALA A 106 8.57 -0.48 -14.23
CA ALA A 106 7.45 -1.41 -14.28
C ALA A 106 6.11 -0.68 -14.09
N ALA A 107 6.04 0.30 -13.18
CA ALA A 107 4.86 1.14 -12.96
C ALA A 107 4.48 1.91 -14.24
N LEU A 108 5.46 2.57 -14.90
CA LEU A 108 5.23 3.25 -16.18
C LEU A 108 4.71 2.28 -17.24
N LYS A 109 5.28 1.09 -17.32
CA LYS A 109 4.88 0.04 -18.26
C LYS A 109 3.51 -0.55 -17.95
N ALA A 110 3.13 -0.61 -16.66
CA ALA A 110 1.80 -1.02 -16.20
C ALA A 110 0.74 0.09 -16.37
N GLY A 111 1.10 1.24 -16.96
CA GLY A 111 0.20 2.34 -17.26
C GLY A 111 0.06 3.38 -16.17
N ALA A 112 0.95 3.40 -15.17
CA ALA A 112 1.01 4.50 -14.21
C ALA A 112 1.60 5.74 -14.92
N THR A 113 0.96 6.87 -14.71
CA THR A 113 1.47 8.15 -15.19
C THR A 113 2.65 8.63 -14.33
N PRO A 114 3.55 9.47 -14.86
CA PRO A 114 4.59 10.11 -14.06
C PRO A 114 4.03 10.88 -12.85
N VAL A 115 2.84 11.47 -12.99
CA VAL A 115 2.14 12.18 -11.92
C VAL A 115 1.74 11.20 -10.81
N GLU A 116 1.07 10.09 -11.13
CA GLU A 116 0.66 9.08 -10.14
C GLU A 116 1.85 8.53 -9.36
N ILE A 117 2.99 8.27 -10.04
CA ILE A 117 4.22 7.81 -9.37
C ILE A 117 4.76 8.87 -8.41
N LYS A 118 4.78 10.15 -8.81
CA LYS A 118 5.21 11.24 -7.93
C LYS A 118 4.27 11.43 -6.73
N GLU A 119 2.97 11.42 -6.98
CA GLU A 119 1.97 11.55 -5.93
C GLU A 119 2.02 10.37 -4.94
N THR A 120 2.36 9.15 -5.40
CA THR A 120 2.63 8.01 -4.52
C THR A 120 3.80 8.30 -3.55
N LEU A 121 4.89 8.88 -4.05
CA LEU A 121 6.03 9.26 -3.23
C LEU A 121 5.68 10.42 -2.28
N TYR A 122 4.96 11.45 -2.76
CA TYR A 122 4.52 12.57 -1.93
C TYR A 122 3.58 12.10 -0.81
N GLN A 123 2.67 11.15 -1.11
CA GLN A 123 1.78 10.54 -0.13
C GLN A 123 2.53 9.83 1.01
N CYS A 124 3.74 9.32 0.75
CA CYS A 124 4.56 8.71 1.80
C CYS A 124 5.12 9.73 2.80
N ALA A 125 5.33 11.01 2.40
CA ALA A 125 6.08 11.97 3.20
C ALA A 125 5.54 12.20 4.62
N PRO A 126 4.21 12.35 4.86
CA PRO A 126 3.67 12.52 6.21
C PRO A 126 3.94 11.32 7.14
N TYR A 127 4.12 10.14 6.59
CA TYR A 127 4.23 8.88 7.34
C TYR A 127 5.65 8.40 7.55
N VAL A 128 6.52 8.60 6.55
CA VAL A 128 7.90 8.08 6.59
C VAL A 128 8.95 9.18 6.77
N GLY A 129 8.52 10.45 6.66
CA GLY A 129 9.36 11.63 6.77
C GLY A 129 9.98 12.08 5.44
N PHE A 130 10.31 13.36 5.36
CA PHE A 130 10.87 13.98 4.15
C PHE A 130 12.19 13.34 3.69
N PRO A 131 13.18 13.03 4.55
CA PRO A 131 14.47 12.51 4.04
C PRO A 131 14.31 11.22 3.23
N LYS A 132 13.47 10.30 3.69
CA LYS A 132 13.19 9.05 2.97
C LYS A 132 12.49 9.30 1.64
N THR A 133 11.51 10.20 1.64
CA THR A 133 10.78 10.59 0.44
C THR A 133 11.70 11.27 -0.59
N VAL A 134 12.57 12.19 -0.15
CA VAL A 134 13.52 12.89 -1.02
C VAL A 134 14.47 11.91 -1.70
N SER A 135 15.04 10.96 -0.96
CA SER A 135 15.92 9.93 -1.54
C SER A 135 15.22 9.10 -2.62
N ALA A 136 13.95 8.73 -2.40
CA ALA A 136 13.17 8.01 -3.41
C ALA A 136 12.83 8.89 -4.63
N LEU A 137 12.54 10.17 -4.41
CA LEU A 137 12.27 11.14 -5.48
C LEU A 137 13.50 11.36 -6.38
N GLU A 138 14.70 11.47 -5.81
CA GLU A 138 15.93 11.63 -6.58
C GLU A 138 16.18 10.45 -7.51
N ILE A 139 15.95 9.24 -7.03
CA ILE A 139 16.08 8.00 -7.83
C ILE A 139 15.02 7.98 -8.92
N THR A 140 13.77 8.28 -8.59
CA THR A 140 12.65 8.34 -9.55
C THR A 140 12.92 9.39 -10.64
N ASN A 141 13.44 10.56 -10.28
CA ASN A 141 13.82 11.60 -11.24
C ASN A 141 14.91 11.14 -12.22
N LYS A 142 15.88 10.35 -11.75
CA LYS A 142 16.90 9.75 -12.63
C LYS A 142 16.27 8.77 -13.64
N VAL A 143 15.29 7.98 -13.19
CA VAL A 143 14.53 7.08 -14.09
C VAL A 143 13.74 7.88 -15.10
N PHE A 144 13.00 8.90 -14.66
CA PHE A 144 12.20 9.75 -15.55
C PHE A 144 13.06 10.43 -16.61
N LYS A 145 14.23 10.97 -16.22
CA LYS A 145 15.18 11.54 -17.17
C LYS A 145 15.64 10.53 -18.23
N LYS A 146 15.95 9.28 -17.81
CA LYS A 146 16.34 8.21 -18.75
C LYS A 146 15.21 7.80 -19.69
N GLN A 147 13.95 7.93 -19.26
CA GLN A 147 12.76 7.66 -20.07
C GLN A 147 12.31 8.87 -20.92
N GLY A 148 13.06 9.97 -20.93
CA GLY A 148 12.71 11.17 -21.69
C GLY A 148 11.51 11.95 -21.14
N ILE A 149 11.10 11.68 -19.91
CA ILE A 149 9.98 12.38 -19.26
C ILE A 149 10.44 13.79 -18.86
N LYS A 150 9.75 14.80 -19.37
CA LYS A 150 10.06 16.20 -19.06
C LYS A 150 9.69 16.51 -17.60
N MET A 151 10.57 17.22 -16.91
CA MET A 151 10.36 17.72 -15.55
C MET A 151 10.67 19.22 -15.50
N PRO A 152 10.06 20.01 -14.59
CA PRO A 152 9.07 19.56 -13.59
C PRO A 152 7.77 19.11 -14.23
N LEU A 153 7.04 18.19 -13.53
CA LEU A 153 5.66 17.84 -13.90
C LEU A 153 4.72 18.99 -13.54
N ALA A 154 3.53 19.00 -14.13
CA ALA A 154 2.49 19.97 -13.79
C ALA A 154 2.17 19.90 -12.28
N ASN A 155 2.01 21.07 -11.66
CA ASN A 155 1.64 21.16 -10.25
C ASN A 155 0.27 20.53 -9.99
N GLN A 156 0.18 19.73 -8.96
CA GLN A 156 -1.05 19.03 -8.55
C GLN A 156 -1.66 19.62 -7.25
N SER A 157 -1.02 20.63 -6.64
CA SER A 157 -1.56 21.29 -5.44
C SER A 157 -2.88 22.00 -5.76
N THR A 158 -3.86 21.83 -4.89
CA THR A 158 -5.18 22.49 -4.98
C THR A 158 -5.37 23.54 -3.89
N VAL A 159 -4.45 23.63 -2.94
CA VAL A 159 -4.51 24.55 -1.79
C VAL A 159 -3.48 25.67 -1.90
N THR A 160 -3.72 26.74 -1.15
CA THR A 160 -2.83 27.86 -0.92
C THR A 160 -2.48 27.95 0.57
N GLU A 161 -1.52 28.81 0.95
CA GLU A 161 -1.20 29.07 2.36
C GLU A 161 -2.44 29.51 3.17
N ALA A 162 -3.40 30.20 2.53
CA ALA A 162 -4.62 30.67 3.19
C ALA A 162 -5.69 29.58 3.35
N THR A 163 -5.69 28.54 2.52
CA THR A 163 -6.76 27.52 2.48
C THR A 163 -6.34 26.15 2.97
N ARG A 164 -5.03 25.88 3.08
CA ARG A 164 -4.49 24.54 3.38
C ARG A 164 -5.01 23.91 4.67
N PHE A 165 -5.27 24.72 5.72
CA PHE A 165 -5.85 24.23 6.95
C PHE A 165 -7.32 23.84 6.75
N ASP A 166 -8.15 24.74 6.23
CA ASP A 166 -9.59 24.52 6.12
C ASP A 166 -9.90 23.38 5.15
N ASP A 167 -9.25 23.36 3.99
CA ASP A 167 -9.40 22.30 2.99
C ASP A 167 -8.89 20.96 3.52
N GLY A 168 -7.77 20.96 4.24
CA GLY A 168 -7.22 19.75 4.87
C GLY A 168 -8.10 19.24 6.01
N PHE A 169 -8.58 20.13 6.87
CA PHE A 169 -9.52 19.78 7.95
C PHE A 169 -10.81 19.16 7.39
N LYS A 170 -11.32 19.70 6.29
CA LYS A 170 -12.50 19.17 5.59
C LYS A 170 -12.25 17.77 5.06
N VAL A 171 -11.18 17.55 4.28
CA VAL A 171 -10.83 16.23 3.73
C VAL A 171 -10.57 15.21 4.85
N GLN A 172 -9.87 15.62 5.91
CA GLN A 172 -9.65 14.79 7.08
C GLN A 172 -10.99 14.37 7.72
N GLY A 173 -11.94 15.31 7.83
CA GLY A 173 -13.29 15.04 8.33
C GLY A 173 -14.10 14.12 7.43
N GLU A 174 -13.95 14.21 6.11
CA GLU A 174 -14.58 13.29 5.16
C GLU A 174 -14.08 11.86 5.32
N ILE A 175 -12.79 11.68 5.61
CA ILE A 175 -12.16 10.36 5.76
C ILE A 175 -12.41 9.76 7.15
N PHE A 176 -12.25 10.54 8.23
CA PHE A 176 -12.27 10.04 9.61
C PHE A 176 -13.51 10.44 10.42
N GLY A 177 -14.42 11.20 9.83
CA GLY A 177 -15.61 11.73 10.49
C GLY A 177 -15.40 13.15 11.03
N ALA A 178 -16.23 14.09 10.58
CA ALA A 178 -16.09 15.52 10.89
C ALA A 178 -16.14 15.81 12.39
N GLU A 179 -17.06 15.17 13.13
CA GLU A 179 -17.19 15.33 14.58
C GLU A 179 -15.96 14.81 15.32
N HIS A 180 -15.40 13.69 14.86
CA HIS A 180 -14.18 13.10 15.45
C HIS A 180 -13.00 14.06 15.30
N ILE A 181 -12.81 14.62 14.11
CA ILE A 181 -11.71 15.57 13.85
C ILE A 181 -11.89 16.87 14.62
N ALA A 182 -13.11 17.41 14.68
CA ALA A 182 -13.40 18.59 15.51
C ALA A 182 -13.12 18.34 17.00
N ALA A 183 -13.49 17.16 17.51
CA ALA A 183 -13.21 16.77 18.88
C ALA A 183 -11.69 16.60 19.14
N MET A 184 -10.95 16.03 18.20
CA MET A 184 -9.49 15.89 18.27
C MET A 184 -8.83 17.27 18.44
N HIS A 185 -9.19 18.26 17.62
CA HIS A 185 -8.67 19.62 17.73
C HIS A 185 -9.08 20.31 19.04
N LYS A 186 -10.36 20.20 19.43
CA LYS A 186 -10.89 20.78 20.66
C LYS A 186 -10.18 20.25 21.92
N ASN A 187 -9.96 18.93 21.96
CA ASN A 187 -9.41 18.23 23.13
C ASN A 187 -7.88 18.17 23.13
N SER A 188 -7.22 18.65 22.08
CA SER A 188 -5.76 18.70 22.00
C SER A 188 -5.21 19.61 23.10
N PRO A 189 -4.25 19.14 23.93
CA PRO A 189 -3.60 19.97 24.94
C PRO A 189 -2.99 21.23 24.33
N ALA A 190 -3.00 22.34 25.07
CA ALA A 190 -2.54 23.62 24.54
C ALA A 190 -1.11 23.60 23.99
N ASN A 191 -0.22 22.81 24.60
CA ASN A 191 1.16 22.63 24.17
C ASN A 191 1.33 21.64 23.00
N GLN A 192 0.24 21.00 22.52
CA GLN A 192 0.24 20.03 21.42
C GLN A 192 -0.68 20.44 20.25
N LYS A 193 -1.38 21.56 20.35
CA LYS A 193 -2.30 22.05 19.30
C LYS A 193 -1.63 22.18 17.94
N HIS A 194 -0.36 22.58 17.91
CA HIS A 194 0.40 22.68 16.67
C HIS A 194 0.52 21.34 15.93
N ILE A 195 0.58 20.22 16.66
CA ILE A 195 0.65 18.88 16.03
C ILE A 195 -0.69 18.56 15.34
N ALA A 196 -1.83 18.82 15.98
CA ALA A 196 -3.14 18.65 15.36
C ALA A 196 -3.29 19.56 14.12
N ASN A 197 -2.81 20.81 14.20
CA ASN A 197 -2.82 21.73 13.07
C ASN A 197 -1.94 21.21 11.92
N TYR A 198 -0.70 20.80 12.19
CA TYR A 198 0.19 20.25 11.15
C TYR A 198 -0.41 18.99 10.49
N LEU A 199 -1.15 18.18 11.26
CA LEU A 199 -1.83 17.03 10.69
C LEU A 199 -2.88 17.48 9.66
N SER A 200 -3.75 18.45 10.00
CA SER A 200 -4.75 18.96 9.05
C SER A 200 -4.12 19.76 7.92
N GLU A 201 -3.13 20.62 8.19
CA GLU A 201 -2.50 21.46 7.17
C GLU A 201 -1.61 20.67 6.21
N PHE A 202 -0.62 19.93 6.75
CA PHE A 202 0.40 19.27 5.93
C PHE A 202 -0.07 17.92 5.44
N CYS A 203 -0.52 17.03 6.35
CA CYS A 203 -0.89 15.67 5.95
C CYS A 203 -2.13 15.70 5.05
N PHE A 204 -3.19 16.41 5.44
CA PHE A 204 -4.42 16.43 4.67
C PHE A 204 -4.47 17.60 3.68
N GLY A 205 -4.13 18.81 4.08
CA GLY A 205 -4.16 19.98 3.21
C GLY A 205 -3.14 19.91 2.07
N ASP A 206 -1.85 19.81 2.40
CA ASP A 206 -0.81 19.84 1.37
C ASP A 206 -0.66 18.51 0.61
N THR A 207 -1.19 17.38 1.17
CA THR A 207 -0.96 16.05 0.58
C THR A 207 -2.25 15.42 0.04
N TYR A 208 -3.30 15.24 0.86
CA TYR A 208 -4.51 14.53 0.44
C TYR A 208 -5.39 15.30 -0.56
N THR A 209 -5.38 16.65 -0.53
CA THR A 209 -6.16 17.46 -1.47
C THR A 209 -5.59 17.47 -2.88
N ARG A 210 -4.34 17.04 -3.06
CA ARG A 210 -3.65 17.09 -4.36
C ARG A 210 -4.35 16.22 -5.41
N ASN A 211 -4.34 16.67 -6.67
CA ASN A 211 -4.76 15.88 -7.81
C ASN A 211 -3.78 14.70 -8.07
N GLY A 212 -4.09 13.87 -9.07
CA GLY A 212 -3.21 12.80 -9.57
C GLY A 212 -3.47 11.42 -8.95
N LEU A 213 -3.99 11.35 -7.71
CA LEU A 213 -4.51 10.13 -7.09
C LEU A 213 -5.85 10.44 -6.41
N ASP A 214 -6.77 9.47 -6.45
CA ASP A 214 -8.00 9.52 -5.67
C ASP A 214 -7.75 9.13 -4.19
N LEU A 215 -8.74 9.38 -3.33
CA LEU A 215 -8.65 9.10 -1.91
C LEU A 215 -8.52 7.59 -1.63
N GLN A 216 -9.10 6.75 -2.45
CA GLN A 216 -9.01 5.30 -2.34
C GLN A 216 -7.55 4.84 -2.48
N MET A 217 -6.86 5.29 -3.54
CA MET A 217 -5.46 4.94 -3.73
C MET A 217 -4.55 5.59 -2.68
N ARG A 218 -4.83 6.83 -2.25
CA ARG A 218 -4.07 7.49 -1.17
C ARG A 218 -4.15 6.71 0.15
N GLU A 219 -5.34 6.20 0.50
CA GLU A 219 -5.51 5.38 1.72
C GLU A 219 -4.85 4.00 1.62
N LEU A 220 -4.84 3.35 0.45
CA LEU A 220 -4.07 2.11 0.24
C LEU A 220 -2.56 2.35 0.38
N ILE A 221 -2.03 3.42 -0.22
CA ILE A 221 -0.62 3.83 -0.10
C ILE A 221 -0.29 4.08 1.37
N THR A 222 -1.14 4.81 2.09
CA THR A 222 -0.94 5.11 3.51
C THR A 222 -0.93 3.85 4.36
N LEU A 223 -1.91 2.96 4.17
CA LEU A 223 -1.96 1.67 4.86
C LEU A 223 -0.67 0.85 4.63
N CYS A 224 -0.20 0.78 3.39
CA CYS A 224 1.04 0.07 3.04
C CYS A 224 2.29 0.75 3.60
N ALA A 225 2.37 2.09 3.59
CA ALA A 225 3.50 2.83 4.14
C ALA A 225 3.62 2.61 5.66
N ILE A 226 2.52 2.73 6.40
CA ILE A 226 2.49 2.53 7.86
C ILE A 226 2.79 1.06 8.21
N SER A 227 2.21 0.11 7.49
CA SER A 227 2.50 -1.32 7.67
C SER A 227 3.96 -1.64 7.42
N THR A 228 4.59 -0.96 6.44
CA THR A 228 6.00 -1.13 6.10
C THR A 228 6.92 -0.63 7.21
N ILE A 229 6.66 0.51 7.82
CA ILE A 229 7.51 1.00 8.92
C ILE A 229 7.36 0.13 10.18
N GLY A 230 6.19 -0.43 10.44
CA GLY A 230 5.88 -1.26 11.60
C GLY A 230 5.85 -0.47 12.92
N GLY A 231 5.36 -1.09 14.00
CA GLY A 231 5.29 -0.46 15.33
C GLY A 231 4.25 0.67 15.43
N ALA A 232 3.31 0.74 14.50
CA ALA A 232 2.28 1.77 14.40
C ALA A 232 0.87 1.17 14.25
N GLU A 233 0.61 0.08 14.97
CA GLU A 233 -0.65 -0.68 14.89
C GLU A 233 -1.90 0.19 15.16
N PRO A 234 -1.89 1.17 16.10
CA PRO A 234 -3.03 2.07 16.26
C PRO A 234 -3.34 2.87 14.99
N GLN A 235 -2.31 3.36 14.29
CA GLN A 235 -2.46 4.09 13.03
C GLN A 235 -2.90 3.16 11.91
N VAL A 236 -2.36 1.93 11.82
CA VAL A 236 -2.83 0.91 10.87
C VAL A 236 -4.34 0.70 11.04
N LYS A 237 -4.83 0.51 12.26
CA LYS A 237 -6.27 0.33 12.55
C LYS A 237 -7.10 1.54 12.14
N ALA A 238 -6.62 2.75 12.44
CA ALA A 238 -7.30 3.98 12.03
C ALA A 238 -7.42 4.07 10.49
N HIS A 239 -6.34 3.74 9.76
CA HIS A 239 -6.34 3.75 8.30
C HIS A 239 -7.07 2.55 7.67
N VAL A 240 -7.26 1.44 8.37
CA VAL A 240 -8.21 0.39 7.96
C VAL A 240 -9.64 0.94 7.94
N GLN A 241 -10.05 1.67 8.98
CA GLN A 241 -11.36 2.32 9.00
C GLN A 241 -11.47 3.41 7.93
N ALA A 242 -10.41 4.22 7.74
CA ALA A 242 -10.35 5.24 6.70
C ALA A 242 -10.50 4.63 5.29
N ASN A 243 -9.84 3.50 5.01
CA ASN A 243 -10.01 2.77 3.75
C ASN A 243 -11.46 2.36 3.52
N LEU A 244 -12.18 1.84 4.54
CA LEU A 244 -13.61 1.55 4.43
C LEU A 244 -14.42 2.80 4.10
N ASN A 245 -14.12 3.92 4.76
CA ASN A 245 -14.85 5.17 4.59
C ASN A 245 -14.68 5.78 3.19
N VAL A 246 -13.54 5.54 2.54
CA VAL A 246 -13.31 5.96 1.14
C VAL A 246 -13.73 4.90 0.11
N GLY A 247 -14.29 3.76 0.55
CA GLY A 247 -14.87 2.73 -0.32
C GLY A 247 -13.94 1.57 -0.68
N ASN A 248 -12.80 1.44 -0.03
CA ASN A 248 -11.95 0.26 -0.16
C ASN A 248 -12.48 -0.87 0.73
N ASP A 249 -12.71 -2.04 0.16
CA ASP A 249 -13.18 -3.21 0.90
C ASP A 249 -12.03 -3.95 1.63
N LYS A 250 -12.40 -4.87 2.52
CA LYS A 250 -11.46 -5.70 3.26
C LYS A 250 -10.53 -6.48 2.34
N GLU A 251 -11.07 -7.05 1.28
CA GLU A 251 -10.34 -7.89 0.34
C GLU A 251 -9.26 -7.07 -0.37
N LEU A 252 -9.57 -5.84 -0.79
CA LEU A 252 -8.60 -4.96 -1.43
C LEU A 252 -7.46 -4.56 -0.48
N MET A 253 -7.77 -4.32 0.80
CA MET A 253 -6.75 -4.04 1.82
C MET A 253 -5.86 -5.26 2.08
N LEU A 254 -6.43 -6.47 2.15
CA LEU A 254 -5.66 -7.71 2.26
C LEU A 254 -4.75 -7.93 1.04
N ASP A 255 -5.26 -7.67 -0.16
CA ASP A 255 -4.46 -7.72 -1.39
C ASP A 255 -3.30 -6.72 -1.36
N ALA A 256 -3.55 -5.49 -0.90
CA ALA A 256 -2.53 -4.44 -0.80
C ALA A 256 -1.41 -4.81 0.18
N VAL A 257 -1.76 -5.33 1.36
CA VAL A 257 -0.78 -5.79 2.35
C VAL A 257 -0.04 -7.05 1.86
N THR A 258 -0.73 -7.96 1.15
CA THR A 258 -0.11 -9.13 0.51
C THR A 258 0.88 -8.69 -0.58
N GLN A 259 0.56 -7.66 -1.36
CA GLN A 259 1.48 -7.09 -2.35
C GLN A 259 2.76 -6.55 -1.71
N CYS A 260 2.68 -6.04 -0.48
CA CYS A 260 3.86 -5.56 0.26
C CYS A 260 4.73 -6.70 0.83
N LEU A 261 4.19 -7.91 1.02
CA LEU A 261 4.87 -9.04 1.67
C LEU A 261 6.30 -9.32 1.17
N PRO A 262 6.59 -9.34 -0.15
CA PRO A 262 7.96 -9.56 -0.64
C PRO A 262 8.97 -8.50 -0.20
N TYR A 263 8.51 -7.31 0.14
CA TYR A 263 9.34 -6.15 0.49
C TYR A 263 9.50 -5.96 2.00
N ILE A 264 8.52 -6.41 2.81
CA ILE A 264 8.48 -6.14 4.26
C ILE A 264 8.56 -7.41 5.12
N GLY A 265 8.42 -8.58 4.50
CA GLY A 265 8.46 -9.89 5.16
C GLY A 265 7.20 -10.22 5.96
N PHE A 266 7.09 -11.49 6.36
CA PHE A 266 5.93 -12.03 7.07
C PHE A 266 5.58 -11.30 8.38
N PRO A 267 6.53 -10.94 9.28
CA PRO A 267 6.14 -10.37 10.57
C PRO A 267 5.30 -9.08 10.44
N ARG A 268 5.72 -8.15 9.61
CA ARG A 268 4.98 -6.89 9.40
C ARG A 268 3.67 -7.11 8.65
N THR A 269 3.67 -8.00 7.66
CA THR A 269 2.46 -8.38 6.91
C THR A 269 1.42 -8.99 7.83
N LEU A 270 1.79 -9.93 8.69
CA LEU A 270 0.88 -10.57 9.63
C LEU A 270 0.33 -9.60 10.68
N ASN A 271 1.14 -8.65 11.16
CA ASN A 271 0.67 -7.59 12.05
C ASN A 271 -0.38 -6.69 11.37
N ALA A 272 -0.15 -6.31 10.11
CA ALA A 272 -1.12 -5.52 9.35
C ALA A 272 -2.42 -6.30 9.10
N ILE A 273 -2.35 -7.58 8.72
CA ILE A 273 -3.51 -8.46 8.57
C ILE A 273 -4.27 -8.59 9.90
N ALA A 274 -3.57 -8.73 11.03
CA ALA A 274 -4.21 -8.78 12.34
C ALA A 274 -4.97 -7.48 12.65
N CYS A 275 -4.42 -6.31 12.32
CA CYS A 275 -5.11 -5.02 12.46
C CYS A 275 -6.37 -4.94 11.58
N ILE A 276 -6.29 -5.38 10.32
CA ILE A 276 -7.44 -5.44 9.40
C ILE A 276 -8.54 -6.33 10.00
N ASN A 277 -8.19 -7.53 10.47
CA ASN A 277 -9.15 -8.47 11.04
C ASN A 277 -9.76 -8.01 12.38
N GLN A 278 -9.06 -7.17 13.15
CA GLN A 278 -9.61 -6.59 14.38
C GLN A 278 -10.67 -5.51 14.10
N ILE A 279 -10.51 -4.74 13.03
CA ILE A 279 -11.46 -3.71 12.62
C ILE A 279 -12.63 -4.31 11.83
N ILE A 280 -12.34 -5.30 10.97
CA ILE A 280 -13.31 -5.98 10.12
C ILE A 280 -13.25 -7.49 10.39
N PRO A 281 -14.03 -7.99 11.36
CA PRO A 281 -14.08 -9.43 11.66
C PRO A 281 -14.49 -10.29 10.45
N ALA A 282 -14.11 -11.55 10.45
CA ALA A 282 -14.39 -12.49 9.36
C ALA A 282 -15.89 -12.71 9.08
N ASN A 283 -16.74 -12.42 10.10
CA ASN A 283 -18.20 -12.63 10.05
C ASN A 283 -18.98 -11.29 9.97
N ALA A 284 -18.33 -10.21 9.57
CA ALA A 284 -18.98 -8.91 9.39
C ALA A 284 -19.54 -8.75 7.98
#